data_bb4e27c200dd803f5cf932774f5b7b77
#
_entry.id   bb4e27c200dd803f5cf932774f5b7b77
#
_cell.length_a   1.000
_cell.length_b   1.000
_cell.length_c   1.000
_cell.angle_alpha   90.00
_cell.angle_beta   90.00
_cell.angle_gamma   90.00
#
_symmetry.space_group_name_H-M   'P 1'
#
loop_
_entity.id
_entity.type
_entity.pdbx_description
1 polymer ?
#
loop_
_entity_poly.entity_id
_entity_poly.type
_entity_poly.pdbx_seq_one_letter_code
_entity_poly.pdbx_strand_id
1 'polypeptide(L)'
;MDINLTDKQHTALEYMKNGRNVFLTGPAGTGKSYLLEVFINWYKTNNYLDDESHQTVYITSTTGLSALLIKGMTIHRFAGIGIGDKDVETYFKKIIKIKEIRRRWQRVNVLIIDEISMMDAELFDKLEELARKIRRDDRPFGGIQIILSGDFLQLPPIGDTKFCFESKSWNFINKTFYFTETL
;
A
#
# COMPACT_ATOMS: atom_id res chain seq x y z
N MET A 1 -0.50 25.61 7.20
CA MET A 1 0.54 25.31 6.18
C MET A 1 -0.17 25.37 4.84
N ASP A 2 0.22 26.30 3.99
CA ASP A 2 -0.28 26.30 2.61
C ASP A 2 0.24 25.05 1.92
N ILE A 3 -0.66 24.13 1.62
CA ILE A 3 -0.35 22.89 0.94
C ILE A 3 -0.25 23.22 -0.54
N ASN A 4 0.96 23.40 -1.05
CA ASN A 4 1.20 23.74 -2.44
C ASN A 4 1.20 22.45 -3.27
N LEU A 5 0.01 21.96 -3.63
CA LEU A 5 -0.18 20.81 -4.50
C LEU A 5 -0.55 21.29 -5.91
N THR A 6 -0.09 20.57 -6.92
CA THR A 6 -0.58 20.74 -8.29
C THR A 6 -2.03 20.28 -8.43
N ASP A 7 -2.75 20.71 -9.46
CA ASP A 7 -4.15 20.29 -9.69
C ASP A 7 -4.30 18.77 -9.76
N LYS A 8 -3.32 18.10 -10.37
CA LYS A 8 -3.31 16.64 -10.47
C LYS A 8 -3.09 15.98 -9.11
N GLN A 9 -2.23 16.56 -8.26
CA GLN A 9 -2.03 16.07 -6.90
C GLN A 9 -3.27 16.31 -6.02
N HIS A 10 -3.93 17.45 -6.17
CA HIS A 10 -5.23 17.70 -5.53
C HIS A 10 -6.27 16.68 -5.93
N THR A 11 -6.39 16.38 -7.23
CA THR A 11 -7.32 15.36 -7.71
C THR A 11 -6.99 13.98 -7.12
N ALA A 12 -5.70 13.60 -7.07
CA ALA A 12 -5.28 12.33 -6.48
C ALA A 12 -5.59 12.27 -4.97
N LEU A 13 -5.37 13.37 -4.24
CA LEU A 13 -5.70 13.48 -2.82
C LEU A 13 -7.20 13.25 -2.57
N GLU A 14 -8.07 13.86 -3.38
CA GLU A 14 -9.52 13.66 -3.26
C GLU A 14 -9.93 12.22 -3.56
N TYR A 15 -9.31 11.54 -4.53
CA TYR A 15 -9.54 10.11 -4.76
C TYR A 15 -9.16 9.27 -3.53
N MET A 16 -8.00 9.55 -2.91
CA MET A 16 -7.57 8.86 -1.70
C MET A 16 -8.51 9.13 -0.52
N LYS A 17 -8.94 10.37 -0.31
CA LYS A 17 -9.90 10.74 0.75
C LYS A 17 -11.26 10.05 0.59
N ASN A 18 -11.66 9.78 -0.64
CA ASN A 18 -12.90 9.07 -0.97
C ASN A 18 -12.76 7.54 -0.93
N GLY A 19 -11.69 7.00 -0.33
CA GLY A 19 -11.50 5.56 -0.13
C GLY A 19 -11.18 4.78 -1.40
N ARG A 20 -10.73 5.45 -2.47
CA ARG A 20 -10.40 4.78 -3.75
C ARG A 20 -8.99 4.21 -3.72
N ASN A 21 -8.83 3.05 -4.35
CA ASN A 21 -7.52 2.47 -4.59
C ASN A 21 -6.82 3.24 -5.70
N VAL A 22 -5.60 3.73 -5.46
CA VAL A 22 -4.87 4.57 -6.42
C VAL A 22 -3.42 4.11 -6.57
N PHE A 23 -2.87 4.37 -7.74
CA PHE A 23 -1.45 4.28 -8.02
C PHE A 23 -0.90 5.66 -8.37
N LEU A 24 0.08 6.11 -7.59
CA LEU A 24 0.80 7.36 -7.78
C LEU A 24 2.14 7.05 -8.44
N THR A 25 2.37 7.53 -9.64
CA THR A 25 3.60 7.26 -10.40
C THR A 25 4.19 8.52 -11.00
N GLY A 26 5.45 8.44 -11.41
CA GLY A 26 6.22 9.52 -12.01
C GLY A 26 7.66 9.52 -11.51
N PRO A 27 8.54 10.30 -12.15
CA PRO A 27 9.96 10.39 -11.79
C PRO A 27 10.21 10.79 -10.33
N ALA A 28 11.45 10.64 -9.88
CA ALA A 28 11.88 11.18 -8.58
C ALA A 28 11.65 12.71 -8.53
N GLY A 29 11.34 13.24 -7.36
CA GLY A 29 11.12 14.68 -7.17
C GLY A 29 9.74 15.22 -7.58
N THR A 30 8.83 14.38 -8.07
CA THR A 30 7.46 14.82 -8.47
C THR A 30 6.47 14.89 -7.31
N GLY A 31 6.95 14.83 -6.06
CA GLY A 31 6.13 15.04 -4.87
C GLY A 31 5.23 13.88 -4.44
N LYS A 32 5.45 12.64 -4.94
CA LYS A 32 4.67 11.45 -4.52
C LYS A 32 4.67 11.27 -3.01
N SER A 33 5.85 11.24 -2.40
CA SER A 33 6.00 11.06 -0.94
C SER A 33 5.40 12.22 -0.14
N TYR A 34 5.52 13.45 -0.65
CA TYR A 34 4.88 14.61 -0.04
C TYR A 34 3.34 14.49 -0.05
N LEU A 35 2.77 14.08 -1.18
CA LEU A 35 1.33 13.84 -1.29
C LEU A 35 0.85 12.74 -0.34
N LEU A 36 1.62 11.66 -0.18
CA LEU A 36 1.33 10.61 0.80
C LEU A 36 1.35 11.16 2.23
N GLU A 37 2.33 12.00 2.58
CA GLU A 37 2.39 12.63 3.89
C GLU A 37 1.18 13.54 4.16
N VAL A 38 0.78 14.35 3.17
CA VAL A 38 -0.44 15.18 3.26
C VAL A 38 -1.68 14.32 3.50
N PHE A 39 -1.83 13.22 2.76
CA PHE A 39 -2.94 12.29 2.95
C PHE A 39 -2.93 11.64 4.34
N ILE A 40 -1.78 11.15 4.79
CA ILE A 40 -1.64 10.50 6.10
C ILE A 40 -2.01 11.46 7.23
N ASN A 41 -1.55 12.70 7.16
CA ASN A 41 -1.87 13.73 8.16
C ASN A 41 -3.37 14.04 8.15
N TRP A 42 -3.95 14.22 6.96
CA TRP A 42 -5.39 14.40 6.83
C TRP A 42 -6.17 13.19 7.40
N TYR A 43 -5.76 11.96 7.05
CA TYR A 43 -6.45 10.75 7.50
C TYR A 43 -6.42 10.62 9.02
N LYS A 44 -5.26 10.83 9.65
CA LYS A 44 -5.10 10.80 11.10
C LYS A 44 -5.98 11.84 11.80
N THR A 45 -6.04 13.05 11.25
CA THR A 45 -6.84 14.15 11.82
C THR A 45 -8.34 13.89 11.72
N ASN A 46 -8.81 13.31 10.62
CA ASN A 46 -10.24 13.15 10.35
C ASN A 46 -10.82 11.80 10.80
N ASN A 47 -9.97 10.84 11.16
CA ASN A 47 -10.38 9.50 11.60
C ASN A 47 -9.89 9.20 13.03
N TYR A 48 -9.64 10.24 13.81
CA TYR A 48 -9.30 10.11 15.22
C TYR A 48 -10.58 9.81 16.00
N LEU A 49 -10.82 8.53 16.30
CA LEU A 49 -11.90 8.10 17.17
C LEU A 49 -11.27 7.67 18.50
N ASP A 50 -11.82 8.16 19.60
CA ASP A 50 -11.36 7.94 20.99
C ASP A 50 -11.45 6.48 21.47
N ASP A 51 -11.79 5.52 20.60
CA ASP A 51 -12.00 4.13 20.96
C ASP A 51 -10.97 3.19 20.30
N GLU A 52 -10.74 2.02 20.90
CA GLU A 52 -9.83 0.96 20.40
C GLU A 52 -10.18 0.41 19.00
N SER A 53 -11.26 0.86 18.40
CA SER A 53 -11.70 0.57 17.02
C SER A 53 -10.97 1.39 15.94
N HIS A 54 -9.83 2.01 16.27
CA HIS A 54 -9.12 2.96 15.41
C HIS A 54 -8.92 2.46 13.98
N GLN A 55 -9.35 3.28 13.05
CA GLN A 55 -9.00 3.15 11.65
C GLN A 55 -7.49 3.34 11.49
N THR A 56 -6.81 2.33 11.00
CA THR A 56 -5.35 2.30 11.02
C THR A 56 -4.78 2.43 9.61
N VAL A 57 -3.90 3.42 9.41
CA VAL A 57 -3.07 3.54 8.21
C VAL A 57 -1.74 2.85 8.46
N TYR A 58 -1.37 1.92 7.59
CA TYR A 58 -0.02 1.38 7.57
C TYR A 58 0.76 1.87 6.36
N ILE A 59 1.97 2.33 6.61
CA ILE A 59 2.91 2.79 5.60
C ILE A 59 3.94 1.70 5.44
N THR A 60 4.04 1.16 4.22
CA THR A 60 4.97 0.08 3.91
C THR A 60 5.79 0.39 2.66
N SER A 61 6.91 -0.29 2.52
CA SER A 61 7.70 -0.27 1.30
C SER A 61 8.22 -1.66 0.97
N THR A 62 8.64 -1.86 -0.27
CA THR A 62 9.21 -3.13 -0.73
C THR A 62 10.62 -3.39 -0.18
N THR A 63 11.38 -2.35 0.19
CA THR A 63 12.73 -2.47 0.74
C THR A 63 12.85 -1.93 2.16
N GLY A 64 13.86 -2.43 2.90
CA GLY A 64 14.15 -1.95 4.26
C GLY A 64 14.60 -0.49 4.29
N LEU A 65 15.42 -0.08 3.34
CA LEU A 65 15.92 1.30 3.26
C LEU A 65 14.77 2.30 3.01
N SER A 66 13.96 2.04 1.99
CA SER A 66 12.79 2.88 1.68
C SER A 66 11.80 2.91 2.85
N ALA A 67 11.58 1.77 3.52
CA ALA A 67 10.71 1.72 4.69
C ALA A 67 11.19 2.63 5.84
N LEU A 68 12.50 2.73 6.05
CA LEU A 68 13.07 3.66 7.04
C LEU A 68 12.83 5.12 6.67
N LEU A 69 13.02 5.48 5.39
CA LEU A 69 12.83 6.85 4.89
C LEU A 69 11.40 7.34 5.08
N ILE A 70 10.42 6.48 4.87
CA ILE A 70 8.99 6.82 5.05
C ILE A 70 8.49 6.60 6.48
N LYS A 71 9.39 6.30 7.43
CA LYS A 71 9.05 5.97 8.84
C LYS A 71 8.00 4.85 8.96
N GLY A 72 8.05 3.89 8.06
CA GLY A 72 7.15 2.75 7.96
C GLY A 72 7.86 1.43 8.26
N MET A 73 7.35 0.35 7.64
CA MET A 73 7.95 -0.98 7.70
C MET A 73 7.96 -1.63 6.32
N THR A 74 8.69 -2.72 6.15
CA THR A 74 8.60 -3.47 4.89
C THR A 74 7.25 -4.16 4.77
N ILE A 75 6.76 -4.29 3.54
CA ILE A 75 5.50 -5.01 3.27
C ILE A 75 5.57 -6.46 3.77
N HIS A 76 6.73 -7.11 3.67
CA HIS A 76 6.96 -8.46 4.19
C HIS A 76 6.77 -8.53 5.72
N ARG A 77 7.28 -7.54 6.45
CA ARG A 77 7.11 -7.44 7.92
C ARG A 77 5.65 -7.13 8.27
N PHE A 78 5.00 -6.23 7.54
CA PHE A 78 3.58 -5.95 7.72
C PHE A 78 2.76 -7.22 7.57
N ALA A 79 2.96 -7.93 6.47
CA ALA A 79 2.20 -9.12 6.12
C ALA A 79 2.54 -10.35 6.98
N GLY A 80 3.74 -10.41 7.54
CA GLY A 80 4.21 -11.57 8.33
C GLY A 80 4.63 -12.77 7.50
N ILE A 81 5.02 -12.54 6.25
CA ILE A 81 5.31 -13.58 5.25
C ILE A 81 6.81 -13.94 5.10
N GLY A 82 7.69 -13.31 5.90
CA GLY A 82 9.13 -13.54 5.76
C GLY A 82 9.64 -13.09 4.40
N ILE A 83 10.21 -13.99 3.60
CA ILE A 83 10.72 -13.70 2.25
C ILE A 83 9.66 -13.83 1.13
N GLY A 84 8.48 -14.31 1.43
CA GLY A 84 7.37 -14.37 0.46
C GLY A 84 7.33 -15.64 -0.42
N ASP A 85 8.16 -16.65 -0.13
CA ASP A 85 8.41 -17.84 -0.94
C ASP A 85 7.36 -18.96 -0.83
N LYS A 86 6.42 -18.85 0.12
CA LYS A 86 5.41 -19.90 0.39
C LYS A 86 4.07 -19.57 -0.24
N ASP A 87 3.21 -20.58 -0.31
CA ASP A 87 1.83 -20.43 -0.74
C ASP A 87 0.96 -19.70 0.29
N VAL A 88 -0.18 -19.18 -0.17
CA VAL A 88 -1.12 -18.40 0.64
C VAL A 88 -1.66 -19.19 1.83
N GLU A 89 -1.96 -20.46 1.66
CA GLU A 89 -2.55 -21.30 2.72
C GLU A 89 -1.56 -21.52 3.87
N THR A 90 -0.29 -21.73 3.55
CA THR A 90 0.80 -21.85 4.52
C THR A 90 0.96 -20.55 5.32
N TYR A 91 0.95 -19.40 4.65
CA TYR A 91 1.01 -18.10 5.33
C TYR A 91 -0.23 -17.84 6.18
N PHE A 92 -1.42 -18.12 5.66
CA PHE A 92 -2.66 -17.94 6.40
C PHE A 92 -2.62 -18.73 7.72
N LYS A 93 -2.29 -20.04 7.69
CA LYS A 93 -2.18 -20.88 8.89
C LYS A 93 -1.17 -20.36 9.92
N LYS A 94 -0.10 -19.74 9.45
CA LYS A 94 0.91 -19.11 10.32
C LYS A 94 0.38 -17.81 10.92
N ILE A 95 -0.15 -16.93 10.09
CA ILE A 95 -0.58 -15.57 10.48
C ILE A 95 -1.71 -15.61 11.51
N ILE A 96 -2.70 -16.50 11.34
CA ILE A 96 -3.83 -16.59 12.28
C ILE A 96 -3.40 -16.99 13.70
N LYS A 97 -2.26 -17.69 13.85
CA LYS A 97 -1.69 -18.09 15.15
C LYS A 97 -0.93 -16.95 15.83
N ILE A 98 -0.44 -15.96 15.09
CA ILE A 98 0.33 -14.83 15.61
C ILE A 98 -0.60 -13.65 15.83
N LYS A 99 -1.02 -13.45 17.08
CA LYS A 99 -2.03 -12.46 17.49
C LYS A 99 -1.74 -11.05 16.97
N GLU A 100 -0.48 -10.60 17.01
CA GLU A 100 -0.07 -9.27 16.56
C GLU A 100 -0.27 -9.08 15.05
N ILE A 101 0.20 -10.04 14.23
CA ILE A 101 0.10 -9.96 12.77
C ILE A 101 -1.36 -10.06 12.34
N ARG A 102 -2.11 -11.01 12.92
CA ARG A 102 -3.54 -11.16 12.66
C ARG A 102 -4.31 -9.88 12.97
N ARG A 103 -4.08 -9.25 14.15
CA ARG A 103 -4.73 -7.98 14.51
C ARG A 103 -4.38 -6.86 13.53
N ARG A 104 -3.14 -6.78 13.07
CA ARG A 104 -2.70 -5.80 12.07
C ARG A 104 -3.51 -5.91 10.80
N TRP A 105 -3.64 -7.10 10.23
CA TRP A 105 -4.47 -7.36 9.07
C TRP A 105 -5.96 -7.06 9.28
N GLN A 106 -6.47 -7.33 10.48
CA GLN A 106 -7.89 -7.10 10.81
C GLN A 106 -8.21 -5.62 11.02
N ARG A 107 -7.25 -4.82 11.46
CA ARG A 107 -7.46 -3.40 11.82
C ARG A 107 -7.04 -2.42 10.74
N VAL A 108 -6.22 -2.82 9.79
CA VAL A 108 -5.77 -1.93 8.71
C VAL A 108 -6.96 -1.52 7.84
N ASN A 109 -7.13 -0.22 7.63
CA ASN A 109 -8.12 0.33 6.71
C ASN A 109 -7.48 0.92 5.47
N VAL A 110 -6.28 1.47 5.61
CA VAL A 110 -5.49 1.98 4.49
C VAL A 110 -4.11 1.36 4.54
N LEU A 111 -3.72 0.71 3.46
CA LEU A 111 -2.37 0.16 3.26
C LEU A 111 -1.69 0.93 2.13
N ILE A 112 -0.63 1.64 2.51
CA ILE A 112 0.23 2.36 1.57
C ILE A 112 1.43 1.46 1.28
N ILE A 113 1.72 1.22 -0.01
CA ILE A 113 2.90 0.46 -0.45
C ILE A 113 3.72 1.36 -1.37
N ASP A 114 4.84 1.83 -0.86
CA ASP A 114 5.79 2.64 -1.62
C ASP A 114 6.83 1.75 -2.32
N GLU A 115 7.48 2.29 -3.36
CA GLU A 115 8.44 1.58 -4.21
C GLU A 115 7.87 0.29 -4.83
N ILE A 116 6.63 0.36 -5.30
CA ILE A 116 5.88 -0.81 -5.82
C ILE A 116 6.55 -1.46 -7.05
N SER A 117 7.44 -0.75 -7.75
CA SER A 117 8.16 -1.26 -8.93
C SER A 117 9.00 -2.51 -8.63
N MET A 118 9.45 -2.67 -7.40
CA MET A 118 10.26 -3.82 -6.96
C MET A 118 9.41 -5.01 -6.48
N MET A 119 8.09 -4.89 -6.47
CA MET A 119 7.18 -5.99 -6.14
C MET A 119 6.80 -6.77 -7.39
N ASP A 120 6.87 -8.08 -7.32
CA ASP A 120 6.38 -8.94 -8.41
C ASP A 120 4.86 -9.17 -8.34
N ALA A 121 4.30 -9.64 -9.45
CA ALA A 121 2.87 -9.89 -9.61
C ALA A 121 2.35 -10.98 -8.65
N GLU A 122 3.14 -12.02 -8.42
CA GLU A 122 2.75 -13.15 -7.56
C GLU A 122 2.61 -12.71 -6.10
N LEU A 123 3.57 -11.92 -5.61
CA LEU A 123 3.50 -11.38 -4.25
C LEU A 123 2.29 -10.47 -4.06
N PHE A 124 1.99 -9.62 -5.05
CA PHE A 124 0.83 -8.73 -4.98
C PHE A 124 -0.49 -9.50 -4.93
N ASP A 125 -0.63 -10.54 -5.76
CA ASP A 125 -1.80 -11.43 -5.74
C ASP A 125 -1.90 -12.21 -4.41
N LYS A 126 -0.77 -12.69 -3.87
CA LYS A 126 -0.74 -13.34 -2.55
C LYS A 126 -1.22 -12.41 -1.43
N LEU A 127 -0.80 -11.15 -1.43
CA LEU A 127 -1.22 -10.16 -0.43
C LEU A 127 -2.72 -9.91 -0.49
N GLU A 128 -3.27 -9.81 -1.70
CA GLU A 128 -4.71 -9.64 -1.92
C GLU A 128 -5.51 -10.82 -1.37
N GLU A 129 -5.12 -12.04 -1.71
CA GLU A 129 -5.80 -13.24 -1.25
C GLU A 129 -5.69 -13.43 0.27
N LEU A 130 -4.51 -13.15 0.87
CA LEU A 130 -4.32 -13.17 2.31
C LEU A 130 -5.23 -12.17 3.02
N ALA A 131 -5.36 -10.96 2.48
CA ALA A 131 -6.24 -9.94 3.05
C ALA A 131 -7.69 -10.44 3.13
N ARG A 132 -8.24 -10.97 2.03
CA ARG A 132 -9.60 -11.54 2.02
C ARG A 132 -9.77 -12.68 3.03
N LYS A 133 -8.85 -13.63 3.04
CA LYS A 133 -8.90 -14.78 3.96
C LYS A 133 -8.86 -14.38 5.43
N ILE A 134 -7.91 -13.49 5.82
CA ILE A 134 -7.72 -13.10 7.22
C ILE A 134 -8.87 -12.24 7.73
N ARG A 135 -9.39 -11.35 6.88
CA ARG A 135 -10.48 -10.45 7.21
C ARG A 135 -11.86 -11.09 7.06
N ARG A 136 -11.94 -12.24 6.37
CA ARG A 136 -13.21 -12.90 6.00
C ARG A 136 -14.14 -11.95 5.23
N ASP A 137 -13.57 -11.26 4.26
CA ASP A 137 -14.25 -10.25 3.46
C ASP A 137 -13.84 -10.46 1.99
N ASP A 138 -14.79 -10.78 1.13
CA ASP A 138 -14.56 -11.11 -0.28
C ASP A 138 -14.32 -9.90 -1.18
N ARG A 139 -14.46 -8.69 -0.64
CA ARG A 139 -14.10 -7.48 -1.38
C ARG A 139 -12.60 -7.47 -1.69
N PRO A 140 -12.17 -6.78 -2.76
CA PRO A 140 -10.76 -6.63 -3.08
C PRO A 140 -9.93 -6.22 -1.86
N PHE A 141 -8.80 -6.90 -1.65
CA PHE A 141 -7.93 -6.73 -0.47
C PHE A 141 -8.68 -6.82 0.88
N GLY A 142 -9.78 -7.59 0.96
CA GLY A 142 -10.57 -7.70 2.17
C GLY A 142 -11.16 -6.35 2.63
N GLY A 143 -11.48 -5.45 1.69
CA GLY A 143 -12.00 -4.12 1.95
C GLY A 143 -10.96 -3.10 2.45
N ILE A 144 -9.66 -3.40 2.38
CA ILE A 144 -8.58 -2.45 2.67
C ILE A 144 -8.43 -1.50 1.48
N GLN A 145 -8.36 -0.21 1.75
CA GLN A 145 -7.96 0.75 0.72
C GLN A 145 -6.47 0.61 0.43
N ILE A 146 -6.12 0.48 -0.85
CA ILE A 146 -4.74 0.32 -1.32
C ILE A 146 -4.27 1.60 -2.00
N ILE A 147 -3.16 2.16 -1.52
CA ILE A 147 -2.48 3.28 -2.14
C ILE A 147 -1.07 2.83 -2.50
N LEU A 148 -0.79 2.81 -3.79
CA LEU A 148 0.51 2.41 -4.34
C LEU A 148 1.28 3.65 -4.77
N SER A 149 2.60 3.64 -4.56
CA SER A 149 3.51 4.68 -5.03
C SER A 149 4.77 4.03 -5.61
N GLY A 150 5.27 4.58 -6.71
CA GLY A 150 6.51 4.11 -7.34
C GLY A 150 6.63 4.53 -8.78
N ASP A 151 7.73 4.09 -9.41
CA ASP A 151 8.03 4.38 -10.81
C ASP A 151 8.56 3.10 -11.48
N PHE A 152 7.78 2.50 -12.36
CA PHE A 152 8.16 1.28 -13.09
C PHE A 152 9.28 1.48 -14.11
N LEU A 153 9.74 2.71 -14.34
CA LEU A 153 10.95 3.01 -15.11
C LEU A 153 12.23 2.94 -14.25
N GLN A 154 12.08 2.75 -12.93
CA GLN A 154 13.20 2.55 -12.00
C GLN A 154 13.53 1.06 -11.83
N LEU A 155 13.95 0.64 -10.64
CA LEU A 155 14.39 -0.73 -10.40
C LEU A 155 13.22 -1.73 -10.52
N PRO A 156 13.37 -2.76 -11.38
CA PRO A 156 12.39 -3.82 -11.51
C PRO A 156 12.42 -4.78 -10.32
N PRO A 157 11.47 -5.72 -10.23
CA PRO A 157 11.53 -6.84 -9.32
C PRO A 157 12.82 -7.65 -9.50
N ILE A 158 13.28 -8.31 -8.43
CA ILE A 158 14.47 -9.16 -8.49
C ILE A 158 14.13 -10.48 -9.21
N GLY A 159 14.92 -10.83 -10.23
CA GLY A 159 14.74 -12.05 -11.03
C GLY A 159 13.91 -11.83 -12.29
N ASP A 160 13.63 -12.93 -13.01
CA ASP A 160 12.81 -12.92 -14.23
C ASP A 160 11.33 -13.11 -13.87
N THR A 161 10.76 -12.10 -13.19
CA THR A 161 9.39 -12.15 -12.69
C THR A 161 8.54 -11.07 -13.37
N LYS A 162 7.22 -11.27 -13.37
CA LYS A 162 6.27 -10.28 -13.90
C LYS A 162 6.18 -9.07 -12.98
N PHE A 163 6.03 -7.90 -13.56
CA PHE A 163 5.77 -6.69 -12.81
C PHE A 163 4.43 -6.75 -12.06
N CYS A 164 4.34 -6.03 -10.96
CA CYS A 164 3.14 -5.94 -10.14
C CYS A 164 1.88 -5.56 -10.95
N PHE A 165 2.00 -4.69 -11.95
CA PHE A 165 0.88 -4.29 -12.80
C PHE A 165 0.38 -5.41 -13.75
N GLU A 166 1.11 -6.52 -13.88
CA GLU A 166 0.69 -7.72 -14.63
C GLU A 166 -0.09 -8.72 -13.76
N SER A 167 -0.26 -8.42 -12.47
CA SER A 167 -1.05 -9.25 -11.55
C SER A 167 -2.54 -9.14 -11.84
N LYS A 168 -3.30 -10.16 -11.45
CA LYS A 168 -4.77 -10.13 -11.54
C LYS A 168 -5.35 -9.06 -10.63
N SER A 169 -4.74 -8.87 -9.47
CA SER A 169 -5.19 -7.94 -8.43
C SER A 169 -4.96 -6.48 -8.79
N TRP A 170 -4.15 -6.18 -9.82
CA TRP A 170 -3.97 -4.82 -10.31
C TRP A 170 -5.27 -4.19 -10.82
N ASN A 171 -6.20 -5.00 -11.31
CA ASN A 171 -7.51 -4.53 -11.75
C ASN A 171 -8.33 -3.86 -10.65
N PHE A 172 -7.96 -4.03 -9.39
CA PHE A 172 -8.60 -3.37 -8.24
C PHE A 172 -8.08 -1.95 -7.98
N ILE A 173 -7.05 -1.50 -8.71
CA ILE A 173 -6.57 -0.13 -8.67
C ILE A 173 -7.49 0.75 -9.50
N ASN A 174 -8.23 1.65 -8.85
CA ASN A 174 -9.28 2.43 -9.49
C ASN A 174 -8.74 3.50 -10.45
N LYS A 175 -7.56 4.07 -10.15
CA LYS A 175 -6.97 5.16 -10.93
C LYS A 175 -5.46 5.21 -10.78
N THR A 176 -4.77 5.45 -11.88
CA THR A 176 -3.35 5.81 -11.93
C THR A 176 -3.20 7.32 -12.12
N PHE A 177 -2.35 7.94 -11.31
CA PHE A 177 -1.95 9.34 -11.43
C PHE A 177 -0.47 9.42 -11.78
N TYR A 178 -0.17 9.87 -12.99
CA TYR A 178 1.20 10.08 -13.45
C TYR A 178 1.59 11.55 -13.26
N PHE A 179 2.57 11.81 -12.40
CA PHE A 179 3.10 13.15 -12.11
C PHE A 179 4.33 13.43 -12.97
N THR A 180 4.39 14.61 -13.55
CA THR A 180 5.48 15.05 -14.43
C THR A 180 6.18 16.31 -13.93
N GLU A 181 5.51 17.08 -13.08
CA GLU A 181 6.05 18.32 -12.54
C GLU A 181 6.89 18.03 -11.30
N THR A 182 8.11 18.57 -11.27
CA THR A 182 8.95 18.56 -10.06
C THR A 182 8.50 19.66 -9.11
N LEU A 183 8.43 19.37 -7.83
CA LEU A 183 8.16 20.35 -6.76
C LEU A 183 9.40 21.16 -6.43
#